data_e162e3924342b2f19c76453907e1ef2a
#
_entry.id   e162e3924342b2f19c76453907e1ef2a
#
_cell.length_a   1.000
_cell.length_b   1.000
_cell.length_c   1.000
_cell.angle_alpha   90.00
_cell.angle_beta   90.00
_cell.angle_gamma   90.00
#
_symmetry.space_group_name_H-M   'P 1'
#
loop_
_entity.id
_entity.type
_entity.pdbx_description
1 polymer ?
#
loop_
_entity_poly.entity_id
_entity_poly.type
_entity_poly.pdbx_seq_one_letter_code
_entity_poly.pdbx_strand_id
1 'polypeptide(L)'
;MSKVLLCTTKEASHPFIFLNTKVEINTYEELCFYIYNNTVLISKSSISEKLFDWIRDELDMPQLAAKLVALSNKTTFVQDLLVEILNAGDYYEPDEITTYIEAWQKYRKLSPDQRKKLKADGYLGYRRYIKAASIYDEILEESKDTEDKVFLGNVYHNRAVAAANNLNTEEAKRYFLKAYELNENEESLRSYLIVFASTSDTAALKQEMRKFEMGEDDFESLMIEIGDSNEDVREMTIYSMLQRAIYNRMNKDMIDYDKRMDIILGQLKDEFREQAI
;
A
#
# COMPACT_ATOMS: atom_id res chain seq x y z
N MET A 1 1.86 -5.85 28.07
CA MET A 1 0.59 -5.15 28.32
C MET A 1 0.44 -4.11 27.22
N SER A 2 -0.63 -4.16 26.44
CA SER A 2 -0.91 -3.11 25.45
C SER A 2 -1.29 -1.83 26.20
N LYS A 3 -0.49 -0.78 26.03
CA LYS A 3 -0.75 0.56 26.56
C LYS A 3 -1.90 1.15 25.74
N VAL A 4 -3.02 1.46 26.35
CA VAL A 4 -4.08 2.23 25.69
C VAL A 4 -3.62 3.69 25.67
N LEU A 5 -3.28 4.19 24.49
CA LEU A 5 -2.97 5.60 24.28
C LEU A 5 -4.29 6.32 23.99
N LEU A 6 -4.65 7.25 24.86
CA LEU A 6 -5.78 8.14 24.62
C LEU A 6 -5.24 9.40 23.91
N CYS A 7 -5.87 9.79 22.81
CA CYS A 7 -5.63 11.09 22.21
C CYS A 7 -5.99 12.17 23.22
N THR A 8 -5.01 12.97 23.61
CA THR A 8 -5.16 14.04 24.63
C THR A 8 -5.08 15.42 24.00
N THR A 9 -4.69 15.49 22.74
CA THR A 9 -4.57 16.75 21.99
C THR A 9 -5.88 17.15 21.32
N LYS A 10 -5.94 18.39 20.89
CA LYS A 10 -7.07 18.95 20.15
C LYS A 10 -7.24 18.20 18.82
N GLU A 11 -8.47 17.80 18.52
CA GLU A 11 -8.85 17.31 17.20
C GLU A 11 -9.01 18.49 16.23
N ALA A 12 -8.39 18.38 15.05
CA ALA A 12 -8.46 19.38 14.00
C ALA A 12 -9.87 19.48 13.42
N SER A 13 -10.33 20.70 13.18
CA SER A 13 -11.59 20.94 12.46
C SER A 13 -11.47 20.60 10.96
N HIS A 14 -10.26 20.73 10.43
CA HIS A 14 -9.92 20.40 9.05
C HIS A 14 -8.70 19.48 9.06
N PRO A 15 -8.81 18.24 8.57
CA PRO A 15 -7.71 17.29 8.57
C PRO A 15 -6.56 17.75 7.66
N PHE A 16 -5.33 17.36 8.03
CA PHE A 16 -4.21 17.46 7.12
C PHE A 16 -4.12 16.18 6.27
N ILE A 17 -4.02 16.35 4.95
CA ILE A 17 -3.98 15.22 4.02
C ILE A 17 -2.57 15.05 3.45
N PHE A 18 -1.95 13.91 3.71
CA PHE A 18 -0.72 13.51 3.02
C PHE A 18 -1.03 13.07 1.60
N LEU A 19 -0.82 13.97 0.61
CA LEU A 19 -1.24 13.78 -0.78
C LEU A 19 -0.67 12.50 -1.44
N ASN A 20 0.49 12.05 -1.03
CA ASN A 20 1.14 10.87 -1.60
C ASN A 20 0.51 9.54 -1.16
N THR A 21 -0.07 9.48 0.03
CA THR A 21 -0.75 8.29 0.60
C THR A 21 -2.25 8.47 0.72
N LYS A 22 -2.76 9.71 0.61
CA LYS A 22 -4.17 10.10 0.86
C LYS A 22 -4.64 9.84 2.29
N VAL A 23 -3.71 9.75 3.24
CA VAL A 23 -4.04 9.61 4.65
C VAL A 23 -4.43 10.96 5.21
N GLU A 24 -5.57 11.01 5.87
CA GLU A 24 -6.09 12.15 6.62
C GLU A 24 -5.62 12.06 8.08
N ILE A 25 -5.16 13.17 8.61
CA ILE A 25 -4.64 13.31 9.97
C ILE A 25 -5.49 14.35 10.70
N ASN A 26 -6.06 13.98 11.84
CA ASN A 26 -6.94 14.84 12.63
C ASN A 26 -6.33 15.26 13.96
N THR A 27 -5.35 14.51 14.48
CA THR A 27 -4.72 14.77 15.77
C THR A 27 -3.19 14.77 15.69
N TYR A 28 -2.55 15.29 16.72
CA TYR A 28 -1.09 15.24 16.84
C TYR A 28 -0.59 13.79 16.97
N GLU A 29 -1.30 12.94 17.69
CA GLU A 29 -0.95 11.54 17.88
C GLU A 29 -1.03 10.77 16.54
N GLU A 30 -2.03 11.04 15.72
CA GLU A 30 -2.12 10.47 14.37
C GLU A 30 -0.97 10.95 13.48
N LEU A 31 -0.57 12.23 13.59
CA LEU A 31 0.60 12.75 12.89
C LEU A 31 1.87 12.01 13.31
N CYS A 32 2.08 11.83 14.62
CA CYS A 32 3.21 11.08 15.15
C CYS A 32 3.21 9.62 14.69
N PHE A 33 2.06 8.95 14.75
CA PHE A 33 1.90 7.58 14.28
C PHE A 33 2.20 7.47 12.77
N TYR A 34 1.67 8.39 11.97
CA TYR A 34 1.93 8.41 10.54
C TYR A 34 3.43 8.60 10.23
N ILE A 35 4.08 9.56 10.87
CA ILE A 35 5.51 9.83 10.70
C ILE A 35 6.33 8.60 11.05
N TYR A 36 6.08 7.99 12.19
CA TYR A 36 6.84 6.85 12.69
C TYR A 36 6.77 5.64 11.76
N ASN A 37 5.58 5.36 11.22
CA ASN A 37 5.34 4.19 10.40
C ASN A 37 5.58 4.41 8.88
N ASN A 38 5.72 5.67 8.42
CA ASN A 38 5.79 6.01 7.00
C ASN A 38 7.05 6.78 6.61
N THR A 39 8.10 6.62 7.36
CA THR A 39 9.38 7.31 7.21
C THR A 39 9.88 7.39 5.77
N VAL A 40 9.81 6.28 5.03
CA VAL A 40 10.32 6.18 3.65
C VAL A 40 9.43 6.90 2.62
N LEU A 41 8.17 7.19 2.97
CA LEU A 41 7.22 7.89 2.11
C LEU A 41 7.22 9.41 2.33
N ILE A 42 7.81 9.87 3.43
CA ILE A 42 7.84 11.29 3.76
C ILE A 42 9.01 11.96 3.06
N SER A 43 8.69 12.90 2.19
CA SER A 43 9.68 13.74 1.50
C SER A 43 9.70 15.15 2.09
N LYS A 44 10.71 15.94 1.72
CA LYS A 44 10.78 17.36 2.12
C LYS A 44 9.55 18.16 1.68
N SER A 45 8.96 17.80 0.55
CA SER A 45 7.72 18.44 0.06
C SER A 45 6.48 18.11 0.90
N SER A 46 6.50 17.00 1.63
CA SER A 46 5.41 16.63 2.55
C SER A 46 5.47 17.42 3.86
N ILE A 47 6.68 17.81 4.29
CA ILE A 47 6.92 18.61 5.49
C ILE A 47 7.10 20.08 5.06
N SER A 48 5.99 20.73 4.78
CA SER A 48 5.93 22.07 4.19
C SER A 48 5.33 23.10 5.15
N GLU A 49 5.38 24.38 4.77
CA GLU A 49 4.73 25.44 5.52
C GLU A 49 3.24 25.17 5.78
N LYS A 50 2.55 24.51 4.85
CA LYS A 50 1.14 24.11 5.03
C LYS A 50 0.95 23.18 6.22
N LEU A 51 1.89 22.24 6.45
CA LEU A 51 1.86 21.39 7.65
C LEU A 51 2.14 22.20 8.91
N PHE A 52 3.08 23.17 8.86
CA PHE A 52 3.41 24.00 10.02
C PHE A 52 2.25 24.92 10.38
N ASP A 53 1.57 25.51 9.40
CA ASP A 53 0.36 26.29 9.60
C ASP A 53 -0.77 25.44 10.20
N TRP A 54 -0.98 24.23 9.69
CA TRP A 54 -1.97 23.30 10.24
C TRP A 54 -1.67 22.91 11.69
N ILE A 55 -0.41 22.61 12.03
CA ILE A 55 0.02 22.35 13.41
C ILE A 55 -0.25 23.55 14.32
N ARG A 56 -0.01 24.77 13.84
CA ARG A 56 -0.26 26.00 14.58
C ARG A 56 -1.75 26.23 14.84
N ASP A 57 -2.54 26.20 13.76
CA ASP A 57 -3.90 26.72 13.75
C ASP A 57 -4.95 25.67 14.13
N GLU A 58 -4.79 24.44 13.64
CA GLU A 58 -5.75 23.37 13.89
C GLU A 58 -5.41 22.59 15.16
N LEU A 59 -4.14 22.25 15.41
CA LEU A 59 -3.73 21.54 16.62
C LEU A 59 -3.45 22.44 17.83
N ASP A 60 -3.47 23.77 17.67
CA ASP A 60 -3.13 24.74 18.72
C ASP A 60 -1.71 24.52 19.32
N MET A 61 -0.74 24.21 18.46
CA MET A 61 0.65 24.00 18.85
C MET A 61 1.61 25.04 18.24
N PRO A 62 1.45 26.35 18.57
CA PRO A 62 2.21 27.43 17.95
C PRO A 62 3.71 27.36 18.24
N GLN A 63 4.11 26.81 19.39
CA GLN A 63 5.52 26.66 19.75
C GLN A 63 6.23 25.64 18.88
N LEU A 64 5.59 24.49 18.61
CA LEU A 64 6.09 23.47 17.69
C LEU A 64 6.21 24.03 16.29
N ALA A 65 5.16 24.67 15.78
CA ALA A 65 5.17 25.27 14.45
C ALA A 65 6.33 26.30 14.29
N ALA A 66 6.55 27.17 15.27
CA ALA A 66 7.65 28.12 15.24
C ALA A 66 9.04 27.45 15.24
N LYS A 67 9.21 26.37 16.01
CA LYS A 67 10.44 25.56 15.98
C LYS A 67 10.67 24.91 14.63
N LEU A 68 9.63 24.34 14.02
CA LEU A 68 9.72 23.70 12.70
C LEU A 68 10.09 24.70 11.61
N VAL A 69 9.50 25.89 11.61
CA VAL A 69 9.88 26.99 10.69
C VAL A 69 11.35 27.36 10.89
N ALA A 70 11.78 27.59 12.13
CA ALA A 70 13.16 27.94 12.42
C ALA A 70 14.15 26.84 12.02
N LEU A 71 13.79 25.58 12.22
CA LEU A 71 14.60 24.41 11.88
C LEU A 71 14.67 24.19 10.35
N SER A 72 13.55 24.33 9.64
CA SER A 72 13.46 24.16 8.18
C SER A 72 14.37 25.13 7.41
N ASN A 73 14.64 26.29 8.00
CA ASN A 73 15.58 27.28 7.45
C ASN A 73 17.04 26.95 7.71
N LYS A 74 17.35 26.06 8.67
CA LYS A 74 18.70 25.69 9.09
C LYS A 74 19.16 24.35 8.55
N THR A 75 18.25 23.41 8.38
CA THR A 75 18.57 22.05 7.95
C THR A 75 17.95 21.72 6.59
N THR A 76 18.68 20.90 5.82
CA THR A 76 18.15 20.26 4.60
C THR A 76 17.62 18.86 4.86
N PHE A 77 17.83 18.33 6.06
CA PHE A 77 17.45 16.96 6.42
C PHE A 77 16.04 16.92 6.97
N VAL A 78 15.17 16.18 6.28
CA VAL A 78 13.78 15.96 6.72
C VAL A 78 13.74 15.30 8.09
N GLN A 79 14.66 14.39 8.37
CA GLN A 79 14.75 13.67 9.64
C GLN A 79 14.73 14.60 10.86
N ASP A 80 15.44 15.73 10.79
CA ASP A 80 15.52 16.66 11.93
C ASP A 80 14.13 17.24 12.27
N LEU A 81 13.35 17.56 11.23
CA LEU A 81 11.97 18.04 11.38
C LEU A 81 11.04 16.96 11.93
N LEU A 82 11.19 15.72 11.45
CA LEU A 82 10.36 14.61 11.93
C LEU A 82 10.64 14.28 13.40
N VAL A 83 11.91 14.25 13.79
CA VAL A 83 12.30 14.04 15.18
C VAL A 83 11.81 15.17 16.09
N GLU A 84 11.83 16.43 15.63
CA GLU A 84 11.26 17.55 16.40
C GLU A 84 9.75 17.39 16.62
N ILE A 85 9.02 16.92 15.60
CA ILE A 85 7.59 16.61 15.73
C ILE A 85 7.39 15.49 16.76
N LEU A 86 8.12 14.37 16.65
CA LEU A 86 7.98 13.23 17.54
C LEU A 86 8.31 13.55 19.02
N ASN A 87 9.22 14.52 19.25
CA ASN A 87 9.62 14.95 20.60
C ASN A 87 8.72 16.04 21.20
N ALA A 88 7.77 16.59 20.44
CA ALA A 88 6.98 17.73 20.92
C ALA A 88 5.87 17.38 21.90
N GLY A 89 5.53 16.11 22.03
CA GLY A 89 4.53 15.60 22.98
C GLY A 89 4.94 14.23 23.54
N ASP A 90 4.09 13.67 24.39
CA ASP A 90 4.37 12.45 25.13
C ASP A 90 3.78 11.18 24.46
N TYR A 91 3.60 11.21 23.11
CA TYR A 91 3.03 10.08 22.38
C TYR A 91 4.01 8.91 22.29
N TYR A 92 5.27 9.18 21.95
CA TYR A 92 6.37 8.22 21.95
C TYR A 92 7.33 8.46 23.12
N GLU A 93 7.77 7.38 23.73
CA GLU A 93 8.82 7.43 24.75
C GLU A 93 10.21 7.71 24.08
N PRO A 94 11.19 8.27 24.83
CA PRO A 94 12.51 8.57 24.28
C PRO A 94 13.23 7.38 23.63
N ASP A 95 13.03 6.16 24.17
CA ASP A 95 13.61 4.94 23.61
C ASP A 95 13.00 4.57 22.26
N GLU A 96 11.70 4.83 22.07
CA GLU A 96 11.02 4.62 20.78
C GLU A 96 11.54 5.62 19.73
N ILE A 97 11.73 6.88 20.13
CA ILE A 97 12.32 7.91 19.23
C ILE A 97 13.77 7.55 18.87
N THR A 98 14.54 7.03 19.82
CA THR A 98 15.89 6.53 19.55
C THR A 98 15.85 5.39 18.51
N THR A 99 14.94 4.44 18.68
CA THR A 99 14.72 3.34 17.71
C THR A 99 14.36 3.87 16.32
N TYR A 100 13.53 4.90 16.25
CA TYR A 100 13.19 5.57 14.99
C TYR A 100 14.42 6.20 14.31
N ILE A 101 15.27 6.88 15.08
CA ILE A 101 16.52 7.48 14.57
C ILE A 101 17.45 6.40 14.03
N GLU A 102 17.61 5.28 14.74
CA GLU A 102 18.43 4.15 14.29
C GLU A 102 17.89 3.52 13.00
N ALA A 103 16.56 3.37 12.88
CA ALA A 103 15.93 2.89 11.65
C ALA A 103 16.23 3.81 10.46
N TRP A 104 16.21 5.13 10.64
CA TRP A 104 16.65 6.11 9.64
C TRP A 104 18.11 5.93 9.24
N GLN A 105 19.00 5.70 10.20
CA GLN A 105 20.41 5.48 9.91
C GLN A 105 20.64 4.20 9.09
N LYS A 106 19.90 3.14 9.39
CA LYS A 106 19.91 1.90 8.60
C LYS A 106 19.39 2.15 7.18
N TYR A 107 18.25 2.83 7.02
CA TYR A 107 17.69 3.18 5.72
C TYR A 107 18.69 3.98 4.85
N ARG A 108 19.41 4.93 5.42
CA ARG A 108 20.41 5.72 4.67
C ARG A 108 21.59 4.91 4.14
N LYS A 109 21.88 3.76 4.74
CA LYS A 109 22.96 2.85 4.31
C LYS A 109 22.54 1.90 3.19
N LEU A 110 21.25 1.80 2.91
CA LEU A 110 20.73 0.96 1.82
C LEU A 110 21.17 1.50 0.45
N SER A 111 21.25 0.60 -0.52
CA SER A 111 21.48 0.97 -1.91
C SER A 111 20.31 1.84 -2.45
N PRO A 112 20.52 2.59 -3.53
CA PRO A 112 19.44 3.35 -4.17
C PRO A 112 18.23 2.47 -4.50
N ASP A 113 18.44 1.27 -5.04
CA ASP A 113 17.38 0.36 -5.45
C ASP A 113 16.63 -0.23 -4.25
N GLN A 114 17.34 -0.58 -3.17
CA GLN A 114 16.70 -1.00 -1.92
C GLN A 114 15.83 0.11 -1.33
N ARG A 115 16.27 1.38 -1.38
CA ARG A 115 15.46 2.51 -0.93
C ARG A 115 14.25 2.75 -1.83
N LYS A 116 14.41 2.64 -3.17
CA LYS A 116 13.30 2.69 -4.13
C LYS A 116 12.29 1.58 -3.83
N LYS A 117 12.76 0.35 -3.62
CA LYS A 117 11.89 -0.79 -3.29
C LYS A 117 11.08 -0.53 -2.03
N LEU A 118 11.70 -0.13 -0.93
CA LEU A 118 10.98 0.18 0.31
C LEU A 118 9.92 1.28 0.11
N LYS A 119 10.22 2.28 -0.71
CA LYS A 119 9.26 3.32 -1.05
C LYS A 119 8.09 2.77 -1.87
N ALA A 120 8.36 1.91 -2.84
CA ALA A 120 7.32 1.26 -3.64
C ALA A 120 6.47 0.32 -2.79
N ASP A 121 7.10 -0.47 -1.89
CA ASP A 121 6.41 -1.34 -0.93
C ASP A 121 5.46 -0.52 -0.02
N GLY A 122 5.90 0.65 0.43
CA GLY A 122 5.05 1.57 1.19
C GLY A 122 3.83 2.06 0.37
N TYR A 123 4.01 2.44 -0.89
CA TYR A 123 2.88 2.80 -1.76
C TYR A 123 1.96 1.62 -2.03
N LEU A 124 2.51 0.41 -2.19
CA LEU A 124 1.73 -0.82 -2.36
C LEU A 124 0.81 -1.07 -1.14
N GLY A 125 1.34 -0.91 0.08
CA GLY A 125 0.59 -1.02 1.32
C GLY A 125 -0.56 0.00 1.43
N TYR A 126 -0.38 1.20 0.88
CA TYR A 126 -1.45 2.21 0.77
C TYR A 126 -2.32 2.06 -0.48
N ARG A 127 -2.29 0.91 -1.15
CA ARG A 127 -3.07 0.63 -2.37
C ARG A 127 -2.82 1.63 -3.51
N ARG A 128 -1.67 2.33 -3.49
CA ARG A 128 -1.24 3.25 -4.54
C ARG A 128 -0.54 2.45 -5.65
N TYR A 129 -1.27 1.51 -6.24
CA TYR A 129 -0.73 0.46 -7.12
C TYR A 129 -0.01 1.02 -8.34
N ILE A 130 -0.55 2.06 -8.98
CA ILE A 130 0.06 2.70 -10.16
C ILE A 130 1.40 3.33 -9.78
N LYS A 131 1.45 4.01 -8.64
CA LYS A 131 2.66 4.65 -8.14
C LYS A 131 3.73 3.64 -7.73
N ALA A 132 3.32 2.58 -7.04
CA ALA A 132 4.19 1.47 -6.68
C ALA A 132 4.75 0.79 -7.95
N ALA A 133 3.89 0.46 -8.92
CA ALA A 133 4.27 -0.15 -10.18
C ALA A 133 5.32 0.66 -10.93
N SER A 134 5.14 1.99 -11.06
CA SER A 134 6.09 2.87 -11.73
C SER A 134 7.49 2.80 -11.10
N ILE A 135 7.59 2.75 -9.76
CA ILE A 135 8.89 2.66 -9.08
C ILE A 135 9.51 1.27 -9.24
N TYR A 136 8.70 0.19 -9.17
CA TYR A 136 9.20 -1.15 -9.45
C TYR A 136 9.72 -1.27 -10.89
N ASP A 137 9.01 -0.70 -11.86
CA ASP A 137 9.43 -0.70 -13.27
C ASP A 137 10.77 0.04 -13.45
N GLU A 138 11.00 1.17 -12.75
CA GLU A 138 12.30 1.86 -12.71
C GLU A 138 13.41 0.95 -12.18
N ILE A 139 13.17 0.24 -11.05
CA ILE A 139 14.16 -0.69 -10.49
C ILE A 139 14.47 -1.80 -11.48
N LEU A 140 13.45 -2.41 -12.07
CA LEU A 140 13.62 -3.51 -13.01
C LEU A 140 14.35 -3.10 -14.28
N GLU A 141 14.22 -1.85 -14.72
CA GLU A 141 14.95 -1.31 -15.86
C GLU A 141 16.42 -1.02 -15.52
N GLU A 142 16.69 -0.40 -14.36
CA GLU A 142 18.02 -0.01 -13.93
C GLU A 142 18.87 -1.21 -13.46
N SER A 143 18.25 -2.24 -12.88
CA SER A 143 18.93 -3.38 -12.25
C SER A 143 18.91 -4.66 -13.09
N LYS A 144 18.73 -4.57 -14.40
CA LYS A 144 18.65 -5.73 -15.33
C LYS A 144 19.84 -6.69 -15.20
N ASP A 145 21.04 -6.14 -14.99
CA ASP A 145 22.29 -6.87 -14.96
C ASP A 145 22.78 -7.18 -13.51
N THR A 146 21.91 -7.00 -12.51
CA THR A 146 22.31 -7.32 -11.12
C THR A 146 22.45 -8.82 -10.90
N GLU A 147 23.45 -9.21 -10.11
CA GLU A 147 23.64 -10.61 -9.67
C GLU A 147 22.67 -11.01 -8.53
N ASP A 148 22.02 -10.04 -7.86
CA ASP A 148 21.08 -10.29 -6.77
C ASP A 148 19.70 -10.70 -7.32
N LYS A 149 19.60 -11.98 -7.72
CA LYS A 149 18.39 -12.57 -8.27
C LYS A 149 17.24 -12.59 -7.25
N VAL A 150 17.56 -12.76 -5.97
CA VAL A 150 16.55 -12.79 -4.90
C VAL A 150 15.91 -11.41 -4.77
N PHE A 151 16.71 -10.35 -4.76
CA PHE A 151 16.21 -8.98 -4.74
C PHE A 151 15.30 -8.70 -5.95
N LEU A 152 15.76 -9.04 -7.16
CA LEU A 152 14.93 -8.87 -8.37
C LEU A 152 13.64 -9.68 -8.32
N GLY A 153 13.72 -10.94 -7.88
CA GLY A 153 12.53 -11.78 -7.72
C GLY A 153 11.50 -11.14 -6.79
N ASN A 154 11.95 -10.56 -5.67
CA ASN A 154 11.06 -9.84 -4.75
C ASN A 154 10.47 -8.55 -5.36
N VAL A 155 11.21 -7.85 -6.22
CA VAL A 155 10.69 -6.69 -6.96
C VAL A 155 9.63 -7.13 -7.97
N TYR A 156 9.89 -8.21 -8.74
CA TYR A 156 8.91 -8.77 -9.66
C TYR A 156 7.64 -9.23 -8.95
N HIS A 157 7.76 -9.89 -7.78
CA HIS A 157 6.62 -10.30 -6.98
C HIS A 157 5.73 -9.12 -6.61
N ASN A 158 6.30 -8.07 -6.01
CA ASN A 158 5.52 -6.91 -5.58
C ASN A 158 4.96 -6.11 -6.78
N ARG A 159 5.68 -6.08 -7.90
CA ARG A 159 5.17 -5.52 -9.16
C ARG A 159 3.97 -6.32 -9.69
N ALA A 160 4.00 -7.65 -9.56
CA ALA A 160 2.89 -8.53 -9.92
C ALA A 160 1.66 -8.29 -9.02
N VAL A 161 1.87 -8.11 -7.70
CA VAL A 161 0.80 -7.73 -6.76
C VAL A 161 0.13 -6.42 -7.20
N ALA A 162 0.92 -5.41 -7.59
CA ALA A 162 0.37 -4.16 -8.11
C ALA A 162 -0.43 -4.36 -9.40
N ALA A 163 0.04 -5.23 -10.31
CA ALA A 163 -0.68 -5.55 -11.55
C ALA A 163 -2.00 -6.29 -11.29
N ALA A 164 -1.99 -7.27 -10.40
CA ALA A 164 -3.17 -8.04 -10.04
C ALA A 164 -4.27 -7.15 -9.44
N ASN A 165 -3.88 -6.24 -8.54
CA ASN A 165 -4.82 -5.29 -7.93
C ASN A 165 -5.35 -4.22 -8.92
N ASN A 166 -4.63 -3.97 -10.01
CA ASN A 166 -5.10 -3.15 -11.15
C ASN A 166 -5.86 -3.98 -12.20
N LEU A 167 -6.25 -5.22 -11.89
CA LEU A 167 -6.95 -6.15 -12.76
C LEU A 167 -6.20 -6.50 -14.06
N ASN A 168 -4.90 -6.26 -14.11
CA ASN A 168 -4.04 -6.68 -15.23
C ASN A 168 -3.50 -8.09 -14.99
N THR A 169 -4.38 -9.08 -15.13
CA THR A 169 -4.10 -10.48 -14.80
C THR A 169 -2.99 -11.09 -15.67
N GLU A 170 -2.89 -10.71 -16.93
CA GLU A 170 -1.84 -11.22 -17.83
C GLU A 170 -0.44 -10.74 -17.42
N GLU A 171 -0.34 -9.49 -17.06
CA GLU A 171 0.91 -8.91 -16.56
C GLU A 171 1.27 -9.50 -15.19
N ALA A 172 0.27 -9.65 -14.30
CA ALA A 172 0.46 -10.27 -12.99
C ALA A 172 1.01 -11.70 -13.10
N LYS A 173 0.41 -12.55 -13.95
CA LYS A 173 0.89 -13.91 -14.21
C LYS A 173 2.35 -13.91 -14.65
N ARG A 174 2.68 -13.09 -15.65
CA ARG A 174 4.04 -13.00 -16.19
C ARG A 174 5.06 -12.60 -15.12
N TYR A 175 4.74 -11.64 -14.27
CA TYR A 175 5.65 -11.15 -13.25
C TYR A 175 5.75 -12.08 -12.04
N PHE A 176 4.68 -12.72 -11.59
CA PHE A 176 4.76 -13.74 -10.53
C PHE A 176 5.59 -14.94 -10.96
N LEU A 177 5.41 -15.42 -12.20
CA LEU A 177 6.22 -16.51 -12.73
C LEU A 177 7.70 -16.12 -12.81
N LYS A 178 7.97 -14.88 -13.27
CA LYS A 178 9.35 -14.36 -13.32
C LYS A 178 9.96 -14.20 -11.93
N ALA A 179 9.17 -13.81 -10.95
CA ALA A 179 9.62 -13.74 -9.56
C ALA A 179 10.05 -15.12 -9.04
N TYR A 180 9.23 -16.14 -9.26
CA TYR A 180 9.53 -17.52 -8.87
C TYR A 180 10.79 -18.06 -9.55
N GLU A 181 10.96 -17.83 -10.85
CA GLU A 181 12.16 -18.21 -11.59
C GLU A 181 13.47 -17.61 -11.00
N LEU A 182 13.38 -16.45 -10.35
CA LEU A 182 14.54 -15.73 -9.84
C LEU A 182 14.83 -16.02 -8.37
N ASN A 183 13.80 -16.14 -7.54
CA ASN A 183 13.94 -16.26 -6.08
C ASN A 183 13.47 -17.60 -5.50
N GLU A 184 12.88 -18.47 -6.33
CA GLU A 184 12.33 -19.77 -5.94
C GLU A 184 11.36 -19.68 -4.75
N ASN A 185 10.70 -18.52 -4.56
CA ASN A 185 9.77 -18.31 -3.45
C ASN A 185 8.41 -18.92 -3.79
N GLU A 186 7.99 -19.90 -2.98
CA GLU A 186 6.71 -20.60 -3.13
C GLU A 186 5.50 -19.65 -3.10
N GLU A 187 5.57 -18.55 -2.35
CA GLU A 187 4.53 -17.52 -2.35
C GLU A 187 4.32 -16.89 -3.74
N SER A 188 5.41 -16.68 -4.49
CA SER A 188 5.32 -16.17 -5.86
C SER A 188 4.64 -17.17 -6.79
N LEU A 189 4.98 -18.46 -6.68
CA LEU A 189 4.33 -19.52 -7.43
C LEU A 189 2.85 -19.64 -7.07
N ARG A 190 2.54 -19.63 -5.78
CA ARG A 190 1.16 -19.69 -5.28
C ARG A 190 0.32 -18.53 -5.81
N SER A 191 0.84 -17.29 -5.72
CA SER A 191 0.18 -16.11 -6.27
C SER A 191 -0.02 -16.20 -7.78
N TYR A 192 0.96 -16.74 -8.51
CA TYR A 192 0.81 -17.04 -9.93
C TYR A 192 -0.37 -17.96 -10.21
N LEU A 193 -0.47 -19.09 -9.48
CA LEU A 193 -1.53 -20.07 -9.65
C LEU A 193 -2.91 -19.54 -9.30
N ILE A 194 -3.03 -18.70 -8.26
CA ILE A 194 -4.29 -18.03 -7.90
C ILE A 194 -4.75 -17.12 -9.04
N VAL A 195 -3.86 -16.29 -9.59
CA VAL A 195 -4.19 -15.41 -10.73
C VAL A 195 -4.49 -16.24 -11.98
N PHE A 196 -3.78 -17.35 -12.20
CA PHE A 196 -4.07 -18.28 -13.30
C PHE A 196 -5.47 -18.90 -13.17
N ALA A 197 -5.83 -19.35 -11.97
CA ALA A 197 -7.15 -19.91 -11.67
C ALA A 197 -8.30 -18.93 -11.92
N SER A 198 -8.08 -17.63 -11.68
CA SER A 198 -9.09 -16.60 -11.91
C SER A 198 -9.47 -16.40 -13.39
N THR A 199 -8.62 -16.87 -14.32
CA THR A 199 -8.78 -16.69 -15.78
C THR A 199 -8.87 -17.98 -16.55
N SER A 200 -8.83 -19.15 -15.89
CA SER A 200 -8.75 -20.46 -16.51
C SER A 200 -9.71 -21.44 -15.87
N ASP A 201 -10.02 -22.55 -16.55
CA ASP A 201 -10.81 -23.62 -15.99
C ASP A 201 -9.95 -24.56 -15.10
N THR A 202 -10.63 -25.41 -14.35
CA THR A 202 -10.00 -26.38 -13.43
C THR A 202 -9.04 -27.33 -14.13
N ALA A 203 -9.35 -27.75 -15.37
CA ALA A 203 -8.51 -28.69 -16.09
C ALA A 203 -7.19 -28.05 -16.53
N ALA A 204 -7.26 -26.79 -17.02
CA ALA A 204 -6.10 -25.99 -17.36
C ALA A 204 -5.23 -25.71 -16.13
N LEU A 205 -5.84 -25.37 -14.97
CA LEU A 205 -5.12 -25.14 -13.73
C LEU A 205 -4.35 -26.40 -13.29
N LYS A 206 -4.98 -27.57 -13.29
CA LYS A 206 -4.31 -28.84 -12.94
C LYS A 206 -3.17 -29.16 -13.92
N GLN A 207 -3.33 -28.85 -15.21
CA GLN A 207 -2.25 -29.01 -16.17
C GLN A 207 -1.08 -28.06 -15.91
N GLU A 208 -1.37 -26.81 -15.52
CA GLU A 208 -0.35 -25.82 -15.18
C GLU A 208 0.43 -26.24 -13.93
N MET A 209 -0.25 -26.67 -12.86
CA MET A 209 0.35 -27.13 -11.61
C MET A 209 1.31 -28.29 -11.80
N ARG A 210 1.01 -29.23 -12.71
CA ARG A 210 1.90 -30.33 -13.05
C ARG A 210 3.27 -29.92 -13.59
N LYS A 211 3.38 -28.73 -14.20
CA LYS A 211 4.68 -28.21 -14.65
C LYS A 211 5.62 -27.89 -13.48
N PHE A 212 5.06 -27.71 -12.29
CA PHE A 212 5.76 -27.42 -11.06
C PHE A 212 5.78 -28.64 -10.10
N GLU A 213 5.53 -29.83 -10.64
CA GLU A 213 5.52 -31.10 -9.86
C GLU A 213 4.48 -31.13 -8.74
N MET A 214 3.44 -30.28 -8.81
CA MET A 214 2.36 -30.22 -7.82
C MET A 214 1.30 -31.30 -8.08
N GLY A 215 0.82 -31.92 -6.98
CA GLY A 215 -0.13 -33.04 -6.99
C GLY A 215 -1.58 -32.62 -6.71
N GLU A 216 -2.42 -33.63 -6.44
CA GLU A 216 -3.85 -33.40 -6.11
C GLU A 216 -4.03 -32.73 -4.76
N ASP A 217 -3.19 -33.03 -3.75
CA ASP A 217 -3.25 -32.45 -2.41
C ASP A 217 -2.94 -30.93 -2.48
N ASP A 218 -1.97 -30.54 -3.32
CA ASP A 218 -1.63 -29.13 -3.55
C ASP A 218 -2.78 -28.39 -4.24
N PHE A 219 -3.44 -29.07 -5.19
CA PHE A 219 -4.61 -28.52 -5.86
C PHE A 219 -5.77 -28.31 -4.87
N GLU A 220 -6.08 -29.30 -4.01
CA GLU A 220 -7.13 -29.16 -3.00
C GLU A 220 -6.81 -28.02 -2.04
N SER A 221 -5.56 -27.91 -1.56
CA SER A 221 -5.12 -26.80 -0.70
C SER A 221 -5.30 -25.44 -1.36
N LEU A 222 -4.93 -25.30 -2.63
CA LEU A 222 -5.10 -24.05 -3.39
C LEU A 222 -6.58 -23.70 -3.57
N MET A 223 -7.43 -24.69 -3.83
CA MET A 223 -8.86 -24.48 -4.02
C MET A 223 -9.58 -24.07 -2.72
N ILE A 224 -9.14 -24.60 -1.57
CA ILE A 224 -9.63 -24.15 -0.26
C ILE A 224 -9.32 -22.67 -0.05
N GLU A 225 -8.07 -22.27 -0.25
CA GLU A 225 -7.67 -20.85 -0.09
C GLU A 225 -8.45 -19.91 -1.01
N ILE A 226 -8.65 -20.29 -2.28
CA ILE A 226 -9.48 -19.51 -3.23
C ILE A 226 -10.94 -19.47 -2.75
N GLY A 227 -11.43 -20.56 -2.15
CA GLY A 227 -12.76 -20.66 -1.57
C GLY A 227 -12.96 -19.68 -0.43
N ASP A 228 -12.04 -19.69 0.54
CA ASP A 228 -12.08 -18.81 1.71
C ASP A 228 -12.03 -17.33 1.30
N SER A 229 -11.13 -16.98 0.37
CA SER A 229 -11.03 -15.60 -0.17
C SER A 229 -12.31 -15.18 -0.89
N ASN A 230 -13.02 -16.10 -1.56
CA ASN A 230 -14.30 -15.81 -2.20
C ASN A 230 -15.44 -15.57 -1.19
N GLU A 231 -15.40 -16.19 0.00
CA GLU A 231 -16.36 -15.94 1.07
C GLU A 231 -16.20 -14.50 1.60
N ASP A 232 -14.97 -14.05 1.85
CA ASP A 232 -14.69 -12.66 2.25
C ASP A 232 -15.23 -11.64 1.24
N VAL A 233 -15.04 -11.91 -0.06
CA VAL A 233 -15.57 -11.03 -1.13
C VAL A 233 -17.09 -10.99 -1.13
N ARG A 234 -17.78 -12.10 -0.81
CA ARG A 234 -19.27 -12.14 -0.76
C ARG A 234 -19.83 -11.25 0.36
N GLU A 235 -19.08 -11.02 1.41
CA GLU A 235 -19.46 -10.15 2.52
C GLU A 235 -19.31 -8.66 2.18
N MET A 236 -18.58 -8.30 1.11
CA MET A 236 -18.40 -6.91 0.71
C MET A 236 -19.70 -6.29 0.19
N THR A 237 -19.97 -5.06 0.60
CA THR A 237 -21.16 -4.31 0.18
C THR A 237 -21.28 -4.20 -1.34
N ILE A 238 -20.17 -3.92 -2.03
CA ILE A 238 -20.17 -3.78 -3.50
C ILE A 238 -20.58 -5.08 -4.21
N TYR A 239 -20.18 -6.24 -3.66
CA TYR A 239 -20.58 -7.54 -4.19
C TYR A 239 -22.10 -7.74 -4.07
N SER A 240 -22.68 -7.44 -2.92
CA SER A 240 -24.12 -7.54 -2.71
C SER A 240 -24.91 -6.60 -3.62
N MET A 241 -24.40 -5.39 -3.86
CA MET A 241 -24.98 -4.44 -4.82
C MET A 241 -24.94 -4.98 -6.25
N LEU A 242 -23.83 -5.59 -6.67
CA LEU A 242 -23.67 -6.20 -7.99
C LEU A 242 -24.62 -7.38 -8.18
N GLN A 243 -24.73 -8.27 -7.18
CA GLN A 243 -25.67 -9.40 -7.22
C GLN A 243 -27.12 -8.91 -7.41
N ARG A 244 -27.49 -7.84 -6.72
CA ARG A 244 -28.83 -7.25 -6.83
C ARG A 244 -29.08 -6.59 -8.19
N ALA A 245 -28.05 -5.95 -8.76
CA ALA A 245 -28.12 -5.43 -10.12
C ALA A 245 -28.34 -6.56 -11.15
N ILE A 246 -27.57 -7.65 -11.05
CA ILE A 246 -27.72 -8.82 -11.91
C ILE A 246 -29.13 -9.41 -11.80
N TYR A 247 -29.64 -9.57 -10.57
CA TYR A 247 -31.02 -10.04 -10.33
C TYR A 247 -32.05 -9.16 -11.02
N ASN A 248 -31.95 -7.83 -10.91
CA ASN A 248 -32.86 -6.88 -11.56
C ASN A 248 -32.82 -7.04 -13.09
N ARG A 249 -31.63 -7.17 -13.68
CA ARG A 249 -31.48 -7.43 -15.12
C ARG A 249 -32.18 -8.72 -15.55
N MET A 250 -32.05 -9.81 -14.78
CA MET A 250 -32.70 -11.07 -15.06
C MET A 250 -34.21 -10.97 -15.02
N ASN A 251 -34.76 -10.12 -14.14
CA ASN A 251 -36.18 -9.84 -14.04
C ASN A 251 -36.66 -8.73 -14.98
N LYS A 252 -35.86 -8.29 -15.93
CA LYS A 252 -36.14 -7.24 -16.92
C LYS A 252 -36.41 -5.86 -16.33
N ASP A 253 -36.00 -5.62 -15.10
CA ASP A 253 -36.02 -4.29 -14.47
C ASP A 253 -34.72 -3.54 -14.83
N MET A 254 -34.71 -3.00 -16.06
CA MET A 254 -33.54 -2.32 -16.60
C MET A 254 -33.29 -0.98 -15.92
N ILE A 255 -34.33 -0.30 -15.43
CA ILE A 255 -34.19 1.02 -14.80
C ILE A 255 -33.39 0.90 -13.49
N ASP A 256 -33.75 -0.06 -12.64
CA ASP A 256 -33.05 -0.27 -11.36
C ASP A 256 -31.69 -0.92 -11.57
N TYR A 257 -31.55 -1.75 -12.62
CA TYR A 257 -30.22 -2.27 -13.06
C TYR A 257 -29.28 -1.14 -13.43
N ASP A 258 -29.66 -0.25 -14.35
CA ASP A 258 -28.82 0.85 -14.83
C ASP A 258 -28.43 1.78 -13.68
N LYS A 259 -29.38 2.16 -12.84
CA LYS A 259 -29.14 2.99 -11.65
C LYS A 259 -28.10 2.38 -10.70
N ARG A 260 -28.18 1.06 -10.44
CA ARG A 260 -27.22 0.38 -9.56
C ARG A 260 -25.85 0.24 -10.19
N MET A 261 -25.82 -0.06 -11.50
CA MET A 261 -24.55 -0.13 -12.24
C MET A 261 -23.86 1.23 -12.29
N ASP A 262 -24.58 2.32 -12.45
CA ASP A 262 -24.00 3.67 -12.42
C ASP A 262 -23.37 3.98 -11.06
N ILE A 263 -24.00 3.57 -9.95
CA ILE A 263 -23.42 3.73 -8.61
C ILE A 263 -22.14 2.90 -8.46
N ILE A 264 -22.19 1.61 -8.83
CA ILE A 264 -21.03 0.70 -8.73
C ILE A 264 -19.86 1.22 -9.59
N LEU A 265 -20.15 1.57 -10.85
CA LEU A 265 -19.14 2.12 -11.76
C LEU A 265 -18.59 3.48 -11.29
N GLY A 266 -19.44 4.30 -10.66
CA GLY A 266 -19.03 5.56 -10.03
C GLY A 266 -17.98 5.29 -8.94
N GLN A 267 -18.29 4.43 -7.99
CA GLN A 267 -17.37 4.05 -6.90
C GLN A 267 -16.05 3.49 -7.42
N LEU A 268 -16.09 2.53 -8.36
CA LEU A 268 -14.88 1.94 -8.94
C LEU A 268 -14.03 2.96 -9.70
N LYS A 269 -14.67 3.91 -10.42
CA LYS A 269 -13.96 4.99 -11.10
C LYS A 269 -13.30 5.96 -10.14
N ASP A 270 -13.96 6.27 -9.04
CA ASP A 270 -13.42 7.18 -8.03
C ASP A 270 -12.25 6.52 -7.30
N GLU A 271 -12.36 5.26 -6.89
CA GLU A 271 -11.25 4.48 -6.36
C GLU A 271 -10.04 4.42 -7.32
N PHE A 272 -10.29 4.16 -8.61
CA PHE A 272 -9.23 4.15 -9.62
C PHE A 272 -8.56 5.52 -9.79
N ARG A 273 -9.34 6.60 -9.84
CA ARG A 273 -8.81 7.96 -9.95
C ARG A 273 -7.98 8.34 -8.73
N GLU A 274 -8.41 7.95 -7.54
CA GLU A 274 -7.66 8.17 -6.31
C GLU A 274 -6.29 7.49 -6.33
N GLN A 275 -6.16 6.34 -6.98
CA GLN A 275 -4.90 5.64 -7.13
C GLN A 275 -3.97 6.29 -8.17
N ALA A 276 -4.50 6.95 -9.18
CA ALA A 276 -3.76 7.51 -10.31
C ALA A 276 -3.09 8.87 -10.02
N ILE A 277 -3.55 9.57 -8.99
CA ILE A 277 -3.01 10.88 -8.55
C ILE A 277 -1.98 10.67 -7.44
#